data_72bbe2d52dad9ef53f47d97f422d0dcb
#
_entry.id   72bbe2d52dad9ef53f47d97f422d0dcb
#
_cell.length_a   1.000
_cell.length_b   1.000
_cell.length_c   1.000
_cell.angle_alpha   90.00
_cell.angle_beta   90.00
_cell.angle_gamma   90.00
#
_symmetry.space_group_name_H-M   'P 1'
#
loop_
_entity.id
_entity.type
_entity.pdbx_description
1 polymer ?
#
loop_
_entity_poly.entity_id
_entity_poly.type
_entity_poly.pdbx_seq_one_letter_code
_entity_poly.pdbx_strand_id
1 'polypeptide(L)'
;MISKISKHIALIEQIDKCNNCRLTNLCQHRCPGLGNLNSKVMFIGEAPGRVENPELRGLPFVGNRSSDLMLDIYEEYFNGYDNVFTTNVVKCNPPNNRTPLPDEIKACSKFLIKELELVKPKLIVCLGRTAANWFGIREALNTAFYREYKWESTLVYATFHPSYILRFGTRVLSSYKNKFRLLKEKVDKV
;
A
#
# COMPACT_ATOMS: atom_id res chain seq x y z
N MET A 1 -4.25 -4.71 -28.74
CA MET A 1 -4.53 -4.23 -27.34
C MET A 1 -3.21 -4.00 -26.60
N ILE A 2 -3.04 -2.85 -25.96
CA ILE A 2 -1.85 -2.55 -25.14
C ILE A 2 -1.87 -3.47 -23.90
N SER A 3 -0.76 -4.17 -23.63
CA SER A 3 -0.67 -5.11 -22.49
C SER A 3 -0.76 -4.39 -21.13
N LYS A 4 -1.13 -5.12 -20.07
CA LYS A 4 -1.08 -4.57 -18.69
C LYS A 4 0.32 -4.08 -18.33
N ILE A 5 1.36 -4.80 -18.75
CA ILE A 5 2.76 -4.45 -18.51
C ILE A 5 3.09 -3.12 -19.17
N SER A 6 2.77 -2.93 -20.45
CA SER A 6 3.03 -1.67 -21.15
C SER A 6 2.30 -0.48 -20.50
N LYS A 7 1.05 -0.69 -20.02
CA LYS A 7 0.30 0.33 -19.28
C LYS A 7 0.96 0.67 -17.94
N HIS A 8 1.50 -0.32 -17.25
CA HIS A 8 2.19 -0.13 -15.97
C HIS A 8 3.49 0.65 -16.17
N ILE A 9 4.29 0.28 -17.17
CA ILE A 9 5.52 1.02 -17.53
C ILE A 9 5.19 2.50 -17.81
N ALA A 10 4.19 2.76 -18.64
CA ALA A 10 3.76 4.13 -18.95
C ALA A 10 3.26 4.89 -17.70
N LEU A 11 2.65 4.19 -16.73
CA LEU A 11 2.24 4.78 -15.46
C LEU A 11 3.45 5.11 -14.57
N ILE A 12 4.45 4.23 -14.49
CA ILE A 12 5.72 4.47 -13.79
C ILE A 12 6.39 5.74 -14.35
N GLU A 13 6.51 5.86 -15.68
CA GLU A 13 7.07 7.05 -16.31
C GLU A 13 6.30 8.34 -15.99
N GLN A 14 4.96 8.26 -15.91
CA GLN A 14 4.13 9.40 -15.50
C GLN A 14 4.37 9.78 -14.03
N ILE A 15 4.58 8.80 -13.16
CA ILE A 15 4.91 9.02 -11.74
C ILE A 15 6.29 9.66 -11.64
N ASP A 16 7.29 9.17 -12.38
CA ASP A 16 8.66 9.68 -12.35
C ASP A 16 8.79 11.12 -12.85
N LYS A 17 7.97 11.49 -13.83
CA LYS A 17 7.91 12.85 -14.37
C LYS A 17 6.92 13.76 -13.66
N CYS A 18 6.30 13.30 -12.56
CA CYS A 18 5.23 14.05 -11.88
C CYS A 18 5.75 15.32 -11.21
N ASN A 19 5.00 16.42 -11.39
CA ASN A 19 5.28 17.74 -10.80
C ASN A 19 4.03 18.40 -10.17
N ASN A 20 3.05 17.60 -9.71
CA ASN A 20 1.71 18.09 -9.37
C ASN A 20 1.55 18.61 -7.94
N CYS A 21 2.53 18.50 -7.07
CA CYS A 21 2.47 18.99 -5.70
C CYS A 21 3.85 19.36 -5.16
N ARG A 22 3.88 20.00 -4.00
CA ARG A 22 5.13 20.44 -3.35
C ARG A 22 6.14 19.33 -3.06
N LEU A 23 5.70 18.08 -2.91
CA LEU A 23 6.62 16.95 -2.68
C LEU A 23 7.56 16.70 -3.85
N THR A 24 7.22 17.13 -5.04
CA THR A 24 8.07 17.01 -6.23
C THR A 24 9.49 17.53 -6.03
N ASN A 25 9.61 18.66 -5.35
CA ASN A 25 10.90 19.32 -5.10
C ASN A 25 11.58 18.83 -3.82
N LEU A 26 10.91 18.01 -3.04
CA LEU A 26 11.36 17.55 -1.72
C LEU A 26 11.72 16.06 -1.71
N CYS A 27 11.16 15.26 -2.61
CA CYS A 27 11.44 13.84 -2.68
C CYS A 27 12.60 13.56 -3.64
N GLN A 28 13.53 12.73 -3.18
CA GLN A 28 14.69 12.33 -4.01
C GLN A 28 14.33 11.30 -5.07
N HIS A 29 13.28 10.51 -4.84
CA HIS A 29 12.79 9.46 -5.75
C HIS A 29 11.30 9.25 -5.50
N ARG A 30 10.65 8.74 -6.51
CA ARG A 30 9.25 8.37 -6.48
C ARG A 30 9.12 6.86 -6.37
N CYS A 31 8.04 6.41 -5.76
CA CYS A 31 7.79 5.00 -5.50
C CYS A 31 6.45 4.59 -6.12
N PRO A 32 6.43 4.13 -7.37
CA PRO A 32 5.23 3.54 -7.97
C PRO A 32 4.84 2.26 -7.26
N GLY A 33 3.61 1.79 -7.48
CA GLY A 33 3.21 0.47 -7.05
C GLY A 33 3.92 -0.62 -7.84
N LEU A 34 4.28 -1.71 -7.18
CA LEU A 34 4.98 -2.85 -7.76
C LEU A 34 4.37 -4.18 -7.30
N GLY A 35 4.65 -5.22 -8.05
CA GLY A 35 4.19 -6.59 -7.79
C GLY A 35 3.38 -7.17 -8.95
N ASN A 36 2.56 -8.16 -8.66
CA ASN A 36 1.80 -8.88 -9.67
C ASN A 36 0.59 -8.06 -10.16
N LEU A 37 0.60 -7.66 -11.42
CA LEU A 37 -0.50 -6.91 -12.05
C LEU A 37 -1.81 -7.72 -12.16
N ASN A 38 -1.77 -9.03 -11.93
CA ASN A 38 -2.94 -9.91 -11.88
C ASN A 38 -3.25 -10.36 -10.45
N SER A 39 -2.67 -9.72 -9.45
CA SER A 39 -2.90 -10.05 -8.06
C SER A 39 -4.37 -9.88 -7.68
N LYS A 40 -4.89 -10.82 -6.91
CA LYS A 40 -6.18 -10.67 -6.22
C LYS A 40 -6.11 -9.75 -5.01
N VAL A 41 -4.90 -9.48 -4.48
CA VAL A 41 -4.69 -8.72 -3.24
C VAL A 41 -3.80 -7.51 -3.48
N MET A 42 -4.26 -6.35 -3.05
CA MET A 42 -3.50 -5.10 -3.14
C MET A 42 -3.29 -4.49 -1.75
N PHE A 43 -2.04 -4.29 -1.38
CA PHE A 43 -1.67 -3.62 -0.14
C PHE A 43 -1.37 -2.15 -0.40
N ILE A 44 -1.99 -1.27 0.40
CA ILE A 44 -1.89 0.17 0.20
C ILE A 44 -1.45 0.84 1.50
N GLY A 45 -0.23 1.41 1.48
CA GLY A 45 0.31 2.21 2.58
C GLY A 45 0.02 3.70 2.42
N GLU A 46 0.63 4.50 3.30
CA GLU A 46 0.48 5.96 3.32
C GLU A 46 1.37 6.63 2.27
N ALA A 47 2.67 6.45 2.37
CA ALA A 47 3.72 7.03 1.54
C ALA A 47 4.99 6.18 1.66
N PRO A 48 5.94 6.30 0.74
CA PRO A 48 7.25 5.67 0.88
C PRO A 48 7.94 6.14 2.17
N GLY A 49 8.49 5.21 2.92
CA GLY A 49 9.33 5.52 4.07
C GLY A 49 10.75 5.95 3.64
N ARG A 50 11.53 6.42 4.60
CA ARG A 50 12.97 6.64 4.38
C ARG A 50 13.64 5.29 4.17
N VAL A 51 14.40 5.16 3.09
CA VAL A 51 15.21 3.99 2.76
C VAL A 51 16.67 4.41 2.77
N GLU A 52 17.48 3.74 3.60
CA GLU A 52 18.90 4.07 3.77
C GLU A 52 19.72 3.62 2.56
N ASN A 53 19.46 2.39 2.06
CA ASN A 53 20.12 1.88 0.87
C ASN A 53 19.58 2.57 -0.40
N PRO A 54 20.43 3.31 -1.16
CA PRO A 54 20.02 3.99 -2.38
C PRO A 54 19.45 3.08 -3.46
N GLU A 55 19.92 1.83 -3.56
CA GLU A 55 19.48 0.85 -4.55
C GLU A 55 18.04 0.37 -4.35
N LEU A 56 17.55 0.44 -3.10
CA LEU A 56 16.19 0.05 -2.75
C LEU A 56 15.20 1.23 -2.81
N ARG A 57 15.69 2.43 -3.11
CA ARG A 57 14.84 3.61 -3.23
C ARG A 57 13.91 3.48 -4.43
N GLY A 58 12.67 3.93 -4.24
CA GLY A 58 11.64 3.79 -5.27
C GLY A 58 10.89 2.46 -5.25
N LEU A 59 11.28 1.51 -4.40
CA LEU A 59 10.55 0.27 -4.20
C LEU A 59 9.59 0.40 -3.01
N PRO A 60 8.32 -0.03 -3.13
CA PRO A 60 7.38 -0.01 -2.02
C PRO A 60 7.70 -1.14 -1.02
N PHE A 61 7.62 -0.83 0.26
CA PHE A 61 7.77 -1.80 1.36
C PHE A 61 9.08 -2.61 1.31
N VAL A 62 10.23 -1.92 1.20
CA VAL A 62 11.55 -2.53 1.28
C VAL A 62 12.52 -1.71 2.15
N GLY A 63 13.52 -2.36 2.70
CA GLY A 63 14.67 -1.73 3.33
C GLY A 63 14.45 -1.16 4.74
N ASN A 64 13.45 -1.63 5.48
CA ASN A 64 13.25 -1.30 6.88
C ASN A 64 12.43 -2.37 7.61
N ARG A 65 12.47 -2.37 8.95
CA ARG A 65 11.77 -3.36 9.79
C ARG A 65 10.26 -3.50 9.52
N SER A 66 9.60 -2.43 9.11
CA SER A 66 8.17 -2.49 8.73
C SER A 66 7.94 -3.28 7.46
N SER A 67 8.89 -3.16 6.53
CA SER A 67 8.89 -3.93 5.28
C SER A 67 9.17 -5.40 5.56
N ASP A 68 10.13 -5.71 6.43
CA ASP A 68 10.47 -7.09 6.77
C ASP A 68 9.25 -7.82 7.33
N LEU A 69 8.50 -7.17 8.24
CA LEU A 69 7.24 -7.72 8.75
C LEU A 69 6.20 -7.95 7.62
N MET A 70 6.14 -7.08 6.64
CA MET A 70 5.21 -7.27 5.52
C MET A 70 5.67 -8.38 4.59
N LEU A 71 6.97 -8.52 4.34
CA LEU A 71 7.52 -9.64 3.56
C LEU A 71 7.22 -10.97 4.23
N ASP A 72 7.40 -11.08 5.56
CA ASP A 72 7.01 -12.28 6.32
C ASP A 72 5.52 -12.60 6.14
N ILE A 73 4.65 -11.58 6.17
CA ILE A 73 3.20 -11.74 5.97
C ILE A 73 2.89 -12.20 4.53
N TYR A 74 3.58 -11.66 3.53
CA TYR A 74 3.37 -12.07 2.14
C TYR A 74 3.78 -13.52 1.93
N GLU A 75 4.93 -13.94 2.49
CA GLU A 75 5.38 -15.33 2.42
C GLU A 75 4.43 -16.27 3.16
N GLU A 76 4.06 -15.95 4.39
CA GLU A 76 3.26 -16.82 5.25
C GLU A 76 1.81 -16.98 4.76
N TYR A 77 1.19 -15.92 4.21
CA TYR A 77 -0.25 -15.93 3.89
C TYR A 77 -0.59 -15.74 2.41
N PHE A 78 0.30 -15.25 1.58
CA PHE A 78 -0.02 -14.91 0.18
C PHE A 78 0.92 -15.57 -0.84
N ASN A 79 1.70 -16.57 -0.42
CA ASN A 79 2.66 -17.30 -1.24
C ASN A 79 3.73 -16.39 -1.89
N GLY A 80 4.16 -15.38 -1.15
CA GLY A 80 5.26 -14.50 -1.52
C GLY A 80 4.88 -13.16 -2.13
N TYR A 81 5.89 -12.31 -2.24
CA TYR A 81 5.77 -10.97 -2.82
C TYR A 81 5.25 -10.98 -4.27
N ASP A 82 5.60 -12.00 -5.03
CA ASP A 82 5.21 -12.14 -6.44
C ASP A 82 3.71 -12.41 -6.65
N ASN A 83 2.97 -12.64 -5.58
CA ASN A 83 1.52 -12.89 -5.64
C ASN A 83 0.68 -11.72 -5.14
N VAL A 84 1.30 -10.65 -4.69
CA VAL A 84 0.63 -9.43 -4.21
C VAL A 84 0.99 -8.23 -5.09
N PHE A 85 0.20 -7.16 -4.99
CA PHE A 85 0.58 -5.86 -5.52
C PHE A 85 0.64 -4.86 -4.36
N THR A 86 1.70 -4.08 -4.28
CA THR A 86 1.92 -3.14 -3.19
C THR A 86 2.11 -1.73 -3.70
N THR A 87 1.50 -0.77 -3.01
CA THR A 87 1.63 0.65 -3.33
C THR A 87 1.36 1.54 -2.13
N ASN A 88 1.39 2.85 -2.34
CA ASN A 88 1.07 3.86 -1.35
C ASN A 88 0.08 4.89 -1.92
N VAL A 89 -0.66 5.55 -1.03
CA VAL A 89 -1.56 6.67 -1.40
C VAL A 89 -0.76 7.79 -2.05
N VAL A 90 0.42 8.12 -1.49
CA VAL A 90 1.34 9.12 -2.04
C VAL A 90 2.60 8.44 -2.55
N LYS A 91 3.09 8.86 -3.72
CA LYS A 91 4.24 8.24 -4.39
C LYS A 91 5.59 8.85 -4.02
N CYS A 92 5.59 9.93 -3.26
CA CYS A 92 6.79 10.63 -2.80
C CYS A 92 6.93 10.51 -1.29
N ASN A 93 8.17 10.38 -0.80
CA ASN A 93 8.47 10.43 0.63
C ASN A 93 8.32 11.86 1.16
N PRO A 94 7.40 12.14 2.12
CA PRO A 94 7.31 13.45 2.72
C PRO A 94 8.51 13.74 3.65
N PRO A 95 8.94 15.00 3.78
CA PRO A 95 10.05 15.37 4.66
C PRO A 95 9.85 14.84 6.09
N ASN A 96 10.92 14.30 6.68
CA ASN A 96 10.93 13.73 8.04
C ASN A 96 9.87 12.63 8.27
N ASN A 97 9.45 11.92 7.20
CA ASN A 97 8.39 10.90 7.26
C ASN A 97 7.08 11.42 7.91
N ARG A 98 6.76 12.73 7.76
CA ARG A 98 5.47 13.25 8.21
C ARG A 98 4.32 12.65 7.40
N THR A 99 3.14 12.65 7.97
CA THR A 99 1.93 12.32 7.22
C THR A 99 1.76 13.26 6.02
N PRO A 100 1.40 12.76 4.84
CA PRO A 100 1.09 13.59 3.68
C PRO A 100 -0.05 14.56 3.95
N LEU A 101 0.05 15.77 3.42
CA LEU A 101 -0.99 16.79 3.53
C LEU A 101 -2.18 16.46 2.60
N PRO A 102 -3.39 16.98 2.90
CA PRO A 102 -4.57 16.70 2.08
C PRO A 102 -4.43 17.07 0.60
N ASP A 103 -3.75 18.18 0.29
CA ASP A 103 -3.46 18.61 -1.08
C ASP A 103 -2.48 17.66 -1.80
N GLU A 104 -1.48 17.13 -1.08
CA GLU A 104 -0.54 16.14 -1.59
C GLU A 104 -1.24 14.81 -1.90
N ILE A 105 -2.13 14.35 -1.01
CA ILE A 105 -2.95 13.16 -1.22
C ILE A 105 -3.86 13.36 -2.45
N LYS A 106 -4.56 14.50 -2.53
CA LYS A 106 -5.45 14.83 -3.64
C LYS A 106 -4.71 14.83 -4.98
N ALA A 107 -3.56 15.47 -5.04
CA ALA A 107 -2.74 15.56 -6.26
C ALA A 107 -2.22 14.18 -6.71
N CYS A 108 -1.93 13.28 -5.77
CA CYS A 108 -1.38 11.96 -6.02
C CYS A 108 -2.45 10.89 -6.31
N SER A 109 -3.71 11.10 -5.90
CA SER A 109 -4.81 10.13 -5.97
C SER A 109 -5.05 9.58 -7.39
N LYS A 110 -4.81 10.37 -8.43
CA LYS A 110 -4.93 9.93 -9.83
C LYS A 110 -4.03 8.73 -10.17
N PHE A 111 -2.88 8.59 -9.53
CA PHE A 111 -1.98 7.47 -9.74
C PHE A 111 -2.49 6.20 -9.04
N LEU A 112 -2.97 6.33 -7.81
CA LEU A 112 -3.57 5.19 -7.10
C LEU A 112 -4.82 4.67 -7.84
N ILE A 113 -5.67 5.56 -8.37
CA ILE A 113 -6.83 5.17 -9.17
C ILE A 113 -6.38 4.36 -10.39
N LYS A 114 -5.38 4.83 -11.14
CA LYS A 114 -4.84 4.10 -12.30
C LYS A 114 -4.26 2.73 -11.94
N GLU A 115 -3.60 2.60 -10.79
CA GLU A 115 -3.11 1.32 -10.30
C GLU A 115 -4.27 0.37 -9.95
N LEU A 116 -5.32 0.86 -9.29
CA LEU A 116 -6.53 0.09 -8.98
C LEU A 116 -7.23 -0.41 -10.25
N GLU A 117 -7.38 0.47 -11.25
CA GLU A 117 -7.96 0.12 -12.56
C GLU A 117 -7.13 -0.90 -13.33
N LEU A 118 -5.80 -0.84 -13.18
CA LEU A 118 -4.87 -1.74 -13.85
C LEU A 118 -4.85 -3.13 -13.23
N VAL A 119 -4.75 -3.19 -11.90
CA VAL A 119 -4.66 -4.47 -11.14
C VAL A 119 -6.03 -5.11 -11.02
N LYS A 120 -7.07 -4.34 -10.68
CA LYS A 120 -8.43 -4.80 -10.40
C LYS A 120 -8.47 -5.86 -9.29
N PRO A 121 -7.95 -5.55 -8.10
CA PRO A 121 -7.87 -6.52 -7.02
C PRO A 121 -9.27 -6.93 -6.54
N LYS A 122 -9.38 -8.10 -5.94
CA LYS A 122 -10.59 -8.58 -5.23
C LYS A 122 -10.60 -8.14 -3.77
N LEU A 123 -9.41 -7.92 -3.23
CA LEU A 123 -9.18 -7.49 -1.86
C LEU A 123 -8.18 -6.35 -1.81
N ILE A 124 -8.52 -5.29 -1.09
CA ILE A 124 -7.63 -4.19 -0.74
C ILE A 124 -7.37 -4.24 0.76
N VAL A 125 -6.10 -4.15 1.13
CA VAL A 125 -5.68 -4.04 2.53
C VAL A 125 -5.02 -2.68 2.76
N CYS A 126 -5.72 -1.80 3.47
CA CYS A 126 -5.22 -0.48 3.85
C CYS A 126 -4.31 -0.60 5.07
N LEU A 127 -3.03 -0.26 4.93
CA LEU A 127 -2.03 -0.27 5.98
C LEU A 127 -1.96 1.12 6.65
N GLY A 128 -2.77 1.30 7.70
CA GLY A 128 -2.82 2.53 8.47
C GLY A 128 -3.92 3.52 8.09
N ARG A 129 -3.94 4.64 8.81
CA ARG A 129 -5.04 5.62 8.80
C ARG A 129 -5.20 6.32 7.45
N THR A 130 -4.11 6.75 6.84
CA THR A 130 -4.16 7.53 5.60
C THR A 130 -4.76 6.71 4.46
N ALA A 131 -4.35 5.44 4.31
CA ALA A 131 -4.91 4.54 3.32
C ALA A 131 -6.40 4.25 3.61
N ALA A 132 -6.76 3.96 4.86
CA ALA A 132 -8.16 3.77 5.26
C ALA A 132 -9.02 5.00 4.94
N ASN A 133 -8.54 6.20 5.27
CA ASN A 133 -9.23 7.46 4.99
C ASN A 133 -9.44 7.71 3.50
N TRP A 134 -8.52 7.29 2.66
CA TRP A 134 -8.64 7.44 1.21
C TRP A 134 -9.86 6.66 0.66
N PHE A 135 -10.16 5.49 1.24
CA PHE A 135 -11.35 4.69 0.95
C PHE A 135 -12.60 5.11 1.74
N GLY A 136 -12.57 6.25 2.42
CA GLY A 136 -13.72 6.76 3.18
C GLY A 136 -13.93 6.12 4.56
N ILE A 137 -13.02 5.25 5.03
CA ILE A 137 -13.11 4.60 6.34
C ILE A 137 -12.67 5.60 7.41
N ARG A 138 -13.65 6.17 8.16
CA ARG A 138 -13.41 7.25 9.14
C ARG A 138 -13.35 6.78 10.59
N GLU A 139 -13.87 5.60 10.87
CA GLU A 139 -13.85 5.02 12.24
C GLU A 139 -12.42 4.80 12.73
N ALA A 140 -12.28 4.66 14.06
CA ALA A 140 -10.99 4.32 14.66
C ALA A 140 -10.46 2.98 14.13
N LEU A 141 -9.13 2.86 13.91
CA LEU A 141 -8.55 1.65 13.31
C LEU A 141 -8.78 0.39 14.15
N ASN A 142 -8.86 0.50 15.48
CA ASN A 142 -9.21 -0.63 16.34
C ASN A 142 -10.61 -1.18 16.08
N THR A 143 -11.56 -0.34 15.68
CA THR A 143 -12.90 -0.74 15.23
C THR A 143 -12.89 -1.23 13.80
N ALA A 144 -12.29 -0.44 12.89
CA ALA A 144 -12.20 -0.75 11.46
C ALA A 144 -11.45 -2.06 11.18
N PHE A 145 -10.51 -2.45 12.05
CA PHE A 145 -9.74 -3.69 11.96
C PHE A 145 -10.60 -4.95 11.88
N TYR A 146 -11.77 -4.94 12.51
CA TYR A 146 -12.67 -6.09 12.55
C TYR A 146 -13.82 -6.01 11.54
N ARG A 147 -13.89 -4.91 10.75
CA ARG A 147 -14.98 -4.67 9.80
C ARG A 147 -14.55 -4.88 8.36
N GLU A 148 -15.56 -5.13 7.54
CA GLU A 148 -15.46 -5.24 6.09
C GLU A 148 -16.11 -4.01 5.46
N TYR A 149 -15.41 -3.44 4.48
CA TYR A 149 -15.90 -2.32 3.68
C TYR A 149 -15.88 -2.71 2.21
N LYS A 150 -16.51 -1.91 1.38
CA LYS A 150 -16.50 -2.06 -0.07
C LYS A 150 -16.10 -0.77 -0.75
N TRP A 151 -15.30 -0.90 -1.78
CA TRP A 151 -15.04 0.13 -2.76
C TRP A 151 -15.39 -0.44 -4.12
N GLU A 152 -16.48 0.07 -4.73
CA GLU A 152 -17.12 -0.56 -5.88
C GLU A 152 -17.45 -2.05 -5.59
N SER A 153 -16.91 -2.98 -6.39
CA SER A 153 -17.08 -4.43 -6.18
C SER A 153 -15.96 -5.08 -5.37
N THR A 154 -14.96 -4.30 -4.94
CA THR A 154 -13.76 -4.79 -4.23
C THR A 154 -13.96 -4.72 -2.72
N LEU A 155 -13.58 -5.79 -2.02
CA LEU A 155 -13.53 -5.82 -0.56
C LEU A 155 -12.37 -4.95 -0.05
N VAL A 156 -12.62 -4.15 0.98
CA VAL A 156 -11.61 -3.28 1.60
C VAL A 156 -11.52 -3.56 3.09
N TYR A 157 -10.32 -3.77 3.58
CA TYR A 157 -10.03 -3.93 5.00
C TYR A 157 -9.00 -2.91 5.46
N ALA A 158 -9.24 -2.29 6.61
CA ALA A 158 -8.26 -1.43 7.26
C ALA A 158 -7.52 -2.19 8.35
N THR A 159 -6.21 -1.98 8.44
CA THR A 159 -5.38 -2.54 9.49
C THR A 159 -4.38 -1.49 9.99
N PHE A 160 -3.71 -1.77 11.10
CA PHE A 160 -2.64 -0.93 11.59
C PHE A 160 -1.45 -0.97 10.62
N HIS A 161 -0.72 0.13 10.55
CA HIS A 161 0.54 0.14 9.81
C HIS A 161 1.57 -0.75 10.51
N PRO A 162 2.41 -1.51 9.79
CA PRO A 162 3.42 -2.40 10.39
C PRO A 162 4.31 -1.71 11.43
N SER A 163 4.70 -0.46 11.20
CA SER A 163 5.50 0.30 12.17
C SER A 163 4.81 0.54 13.51
N TYR A 164 3.47 0.59 13.53
CA TYR A 164 2.70 0.66 14.77
C TYR A 164 2.81 -0.66 15.53
N ILE A 165 2.63 -1.79 14.85
CA ILE A 165 2.72 -3.14 15.44
C ILE A 165 4.09 -3.38 16.07
N LEU A 166 5.15 -2.99 15.37
CA LEU A 166 6.53 -3.15 15.87
C LEU A 166 6.83 -2.35 17.15
N ARG A 167 6.08 -1.28 17.44
CA ARG A 167 6.23 -0.50 18.68
C ARG A 167 5.56 -1.16 19.89
N PHE A 168 4.49 -1.94 19.67
CA PHE A 168 3.69 -2.56 20.74
C PHE A 168 4.06 -4.01 21.03
N GLY A 169 5.03 -4.58 20.31
CA GLY A 169 5.65 -5.86 20.57
C GLY A 169 4.75 -7.08 20.28
N THR A 170 5.18 -8.23 20.80
CA THR A 170 4.63 -9.56 20.47
C THR A 170 3.15 -9.75 20.81
N ARG A 171 2.61 -9.04 21.80
CA ARG A 171 1.20 -9.18 22.20
C ARG A 171 0.21 -8.81 21.09
N VAL A 172 0.56 -7.82 20.26
CA VAL A 172 -0.29 -7.34 19.17
C VAL A 172 0.02 -8.08 17.88
N LEU A 173 1.24 -8.57 17.72
CA LEU A 173 1.70 -9.23 16.50
C LEU A 173 0.90 -10.48 16.15
N SER A 174 0.58 -11.33 17.14
CA SER A 174 -0.20 -12.56 16.92
C SER A 174 -1.60 -12.24 16.37
N SER A 175 -2.31 -11.28 16.99
CA SER A 175 -3.62 -10.83 16.51
C SER A 175 -3.54 -10.19 15.11
N TYR A 176 -2.47 -9.44 14.86
CA TYR A 176 -2.19 -8.82 13.57
C TYR A 176 -1.99 -9.87 12.47
N LYS A 177 -1.14 -10.86 12.70
CA LYS A 177 -0.90 -11.99 11.79
C LYS A 177 -2.17 -12.82 11.55
N ASN A 178 -2.93 -13.11 12.60
CA ASN A 178 -4.20 -13.84 12.47
C ASN A 178 -5.21 -13.12 11.56
N LYS A 179 -5.20 -11.79 11.52
CA LYS A 179 -6.01 -11.03 10.56
C LYS A 179 -5.67 -11.39 9.11
N PHE A 180 -4.39 -11.50 8.77
CA PHE A 180 -3.98 -11.84 7.39
C PHE A 180 -4.34 -13.27 7.03
N ARG A 181 -4.29 -14.23 7.98
CA ARG A 181 -4.81 -15.58 7.77
C ARG A 181 -6.29 -15.55 7.38
N LEU A 182 -7.12 -14.78 8.11
CA LEU A 182 -8.54 -14.63 7.79
C LEU A 182 -8.78 -13.94 6.44
N LEU A 183 -7.95 -12.95 6.10
CA LEU A 183 -8.03 -12.27 4.79
C LEU A 183 -7.66 -13.23 3.65
N LYS A 184 -6.66 -14.08 3.83
CA LYS A 184 -6.30 -15.13 2.87
C LYS A 184 -7.48 -16.06 2.59
N GLU A 185 -8.16 -16.57 3.62
CA GLU A 185 -9.33 -17.43 3.48
C GLU A 185 -10.46 -16.77 2.67
N LYS A 186 -10.60 -15.44 2.77
CA LYS A 186 -11.57 -14.70 1.96
C LYS A 186 -11.15 -14.56 0.49
N VAL A 187 -9.87 -14.32 0.25
CA VAL A 187 -9.33 -14.23 -1.12
C VAL A 187 -9.46 -15.54 -1.87
N ASP A 188 -9.28 -16.66 -1.18
CA ASP A 188 -9.37 -18.00 -1.80
C ASP A 188 -10.81 -18.35 -2.22
N LYS A 189 -11.81 -17.69 -1.66
CA LYS A 189 -13.24 -17.87 -1.97
C LYS A 189 -13.77 -16.98 -3.11
N VAL A 190 -12.95 -16.06 -3.65
CA VAL A 190 -13.31 -15.12 -4.72
C VAL A 190 -12.32 -15.22 -5.89
#